data_d4827061d138e3bce07bfd6308a74851
#
_entry.id   d4827061d138e3bce07bfd6308a74851
#
_cell.length_a   1.000
_cell.length_b   1.000
_cell.length_c   1.000
_cell.angle_alpha   90.00
_cell.angle_beta   90.00
_cell.angle_gamma   90.00
#
_symmetry.space_group_name_H-M   'P 1'
#
loop_
_entity.id
_entity.type
_entity.pdbx_description
1 polymer ?
#
loop_
_entity_poly.entity_id
_entity_poly.type
_entity_poly.pdbx_seq_one_letter_code
_entity_poly.pdbx_strand_id
1 'polypeptide(L)'
;MKFQDQRAAIQPETDGRRKLVLATSIAETSLTIEDIRIVVDSGLARRARFDAGTGMTRLVTERASRAEAVQRAGRAGRIAPGQAYKLWAKAENGTLPRFAPAEIETADLTGLALELAVWGAPPEDLPFLSPPAPAALSEAQQLLQRLGALTPDLRITDHGRHLARLPLHPRLGHMLQRAGPQASEIAAILNTRDPLARGAGSDLSLRIRALRDGRLPKEVKAQLKQETTRLQKLASHNSSEALSLGAMVALAYPDRIGQRRKGDAPRYVLSGGKGAALTEGDALSGAPFIVVSDTDGNPREAQIRQAVQIGLDEIRTLFSDQIAWENSCEWSKRERRVVARSQEKLGAITLDERIWKDAPDTDIAQAMLEGVRMLGLAFSPPEERFRTRVELLRSAGEDLPNMSETALLETADSWLLPFLSGVKTAAQLKALNLLEALKSILTWEQSQRVDKLAPSHVTTPLGRRIPVDYTHGQPQIELRLQEMFGTTVHPIVAGQPLRVTLLSPAGRPVQPTTDIP
;
A
#
# COMPACT_ATOMS: atom_id res chain seq x y z
N MET A 1 31.80 20.79 5.51
CA MET A 1 32.82 21.83 5.25
C MET A 1 33.17 22.45 6.58
N LYS A 2 34.45 22.62 6.91
CA LYS A 2 34.87 23.26 8.16
C LYS A 2 34.53 24.76 8.13
N PHE A 3 34.33 25.37 9.29
CA PHE A 3 33.94 26.79 9.38
C PHE A 3 34.99 27.73 8.71
N GLN A 4 36.27 27.40 8.84
CA GLN A 4 37.34 28.13 8.16
C GLN A 4 37.22 28.09 6.63
N ASP A 5 36.86 26.93 6.04
CA ASP A 5 36.66 26.79 4.60
C ASP A 5 35.44 27.56 4.11
N GLN A 6 34.39 27.60 4.93
CA GLN A 6 33.17 28.39 4.64
C GLN A 6 33.50 29.89 4.66
N ARG A 7 34.25 30.33 5.66
CA ARG A 7 34.69 31.73 5.78
C ARG A 7 35.60 32.13 4.61
N ALA A 8 36.57 31.27 4.24
CA ALA A 8 37.41 31.49 3.08
C ALA A 8 36.63 31.54 1.75
N ALA A 9 35.54 30.77 1.64
CA ALA A 9 34.65 30.83 0.46
C ALA A 9 33.88 32.15 0.35
N ILE A 10 33.60 32.83 1.43
CA ILE A 10 32.83 34.10 1.46
C ILE A 10 33.74 35.31 1.27
N GLN A 11 34.97 35.30 1.83
CA GLN A 11 35.90 36.43 1.80
C GLN A 11 36.39 36.69 0.37
N PRO A 12 36.70 37.96 -0.01
CA PRO A 12 37.28 38.32 -1.28
C PRO A 12 38.67 37.69 -1.47
N GLU A 13 39.04 37.45 -2.71
CA GLU A 13 40.39 36.97 -3.06
C GLU A 13 41.35 38.16 -3.14
N THR A 14 42.41 38.12 -2.36
CA THR A 14 43.37 39.23 -2.25
C THR A 14 44.59 39.06 -3.16
N ASP A 15 44.89 37.83 -3.61
CA ASP A 15 46.12 37.48 -4.33
C ASP A 15 46.00 37.63 -5.88
N GLY A 16 44.95 38.29 -6.37
CA GLY A 16 44.71 38.47 -7.82
C GLY A 16 44.31 37.19 -8.57
N ARG A 17 44.05 36.10 -7.84
CA ARG A 17 43.61 34.83 -8.42
C ARG A 17 42.10 34.89 -8.77
N ARG A 18 41.69 34.10 -9.76
CA ARG A 18 40.28 33.92 -10.07
C ARG A 18 39.66 32.96 -9.07
N LYS A 19 38.57 33.38 -8.46
CA LYS A 19 37.81 32.59 -7.50
C LYS A 19 36.59 31.95 -8.16
N LEU A 20 36.42 30.63 -7.99
CA LEU A 20 35.24 29.88 -8.36
C LEU A 20 34.58 29.36 -7.07
N VAL A 21 33.32 29.74 -6.84
CA VAL A 21 32.55 29.32 -5.68
C VAL A 21 31.41 28.38 -6.12
N LEU A 22 31.46 27.13 -5.64
CA LEU A 22 30.35 26.18 -5.80
C LEU A 22 29.42 26.32 -4.61
N ALA A 23 28.18 26.70 -4.85
CA ALA A 23 27.19 26.96 -3.83
C ALA A 23 25.86 26.26 -4.11
N THR A 24 25.11 25.98 -3.06
CA THR A 24 23.70 25.58 -3.11
C THR A 24 22.81 26.80 -2.91
N SER A 25 21.50 26.59 -2.68
CA SER A 25 20.53 27.66 -2.37
C SER A 25 20.94 28.57 -1.18
N ILE A 26 21.89 28.18 -0.32
CA ILE A 26 22.39 29.01 0.78
C ILE A 26 22.98 30.35 0.29
N ALA A 27 23.55 30.38 -0.90
CA ALA A 27 24.10 31.59 -1.51
C ALA A 27 23.02 32.48 -2.16
N GLU A 28 21.76 32.06 -2.18
CA GLU A 28 20.67 32.77 -2.79
C GLU A 28 20.24 34.00 -1.97
N THR A 29 20.04 33.83 -0.66
CA THR A 29 19.55 34.90 0.23
C THR A 29 20.43 35.16 1.42
N SER A 30 20.96 34.12 2.08
CA SER A 30 21.52 34.19 3.42
C SER A 30 22.98 34.65 3.50
N LEU A 31 23.75 34.54 2.41
CA LEU A 31 25.16 34.88 2.39
C LEU A 31 25.45 35.88 1.28
N THR A 32 26.22 36.93 1.59
CA THR A 32 26.85 37.78 0.59
C THR A 32 28.24 37.31 0.36
N ILE A 33 28.53 36.91 -0.89
CA ILE A 33 29.90 36.57 -1.33
C ILE A 33 30.36 37.79 -2.11
N GLU A 34 31.38 38.44 -1.59
CA GLU A 34 31.93 39.63 -2.21
C GLU A 34 32.65 39.30 -3.53
N ASP A 35 32.72 40.26 -4.44
CA ASP A 35 33.38 40.22 -5.75
C ASP A 35 32.83 39.20 -6.76
N ILE A 36 31.65 38.66 -6.54
CA ILE A 36 30.98 37.82 -7.54
C ILE A 36 30.41 38.67 -8.67
N ARG A 37 30.94 38.50 -9.88
CA ARG A 37 30.57 39.21 -11.12
C ARG A 37 29.87 38.30 -12.14
N ILE A 38 30.08 37.00 -11.99
CA ILE A 38 29.51 35.99 -12.89
C ILE A 38 28.77 34.97 -12.07
N VAL A 39 27.50 34.73 -12.39
CA VAL A 39 26.71 33.66 -11.85
C VAL A 39 26.37 32.67 -12.96
N VAL A 40 26.61 31.40 -12.71
CA VAL A 40 26.18 30.30 -13.58
C VAL A 40 25.12 29.51 -12.80
N ASP A 41 23.88 29.59 -13.26
CA ASP A 41 22.73 28.96 -12.60
C ASP A 41 22.28 27.73 -13.35
N SER A 42 22.29 26.57 -12.69
CA SER A 42 21.80 25.29 -13.22
C SER A 42 20.29 25.22 -13.42
N GLY A 43 19.53 26.13 -12.82
CA GLY A 43 18.06 26.09 -12.80
C GLY A 43 17.49 24.99 -11.91
N LEU A 44 18.31 24.42 -11.01
CA LEU A 44 17.91 23.35 -10.11
C LEU A 44 17.92 23.84 -8.65
N ALA A 45 17.01 23.29 -7.86
CA ALA A 45 16.94 23.46 -6.41
C ALA A 45 16.81 22.12 -5.72
N ARG A 46 17.43 21.96 -4.55
CA ARG A 46 17.22 20.80 -3.68
C ARG A 46 16.34 21.20 -2.51
N ARG A 47 15.22 20.51 -2.37
CA ARG A 47 14.24 20.75 -1.31
C ARG A 47 13.91 19.48 -0.55
N ALA A 48 13.71 19.63 0.75
CA ALA A 48 13.09 18.60 1.55
C ALA A 48 11.59 18.56 1.20
N ARG A 49 11.10 17.37 0.88
CA ARG A 49 9.70 17.10 0.59
C ARG A 49 9.22 15.99 1.50
N PHE A 50 8.22 16.30 2.31
CA PHE A 50 7.48 15.30 3.08
C PHE A 50 6.51 14.57 2.14
N ASP A 51 6.52 13.26 2.20
CA ASP A 51 5.58 12.40 1.47
C ASP A 51 4.59 11.83 2.47
N ALA A 52 3.35 12.35 2.46
CA ALA A 52 2.29 11.88 3.33
C ALA A 52 1.98 10.39 3.13
N GLY A 53 2.15 9.87 1.90
CA GLY A 53 1.96 8.45 1.63
C GLY A 53 2.99 7.55 2.30
N THR A 54 4.17 8.04 2.65
CA THR A 54 5.23 7.26 3.33
C THR A 54 5.51 7.73 4.75
N GLY A 55 5.01 8.90 5.16
CA GLY A 55 5.34 9.54 6.44
C GLY A 55 6.82 9.92 6.55
N MET A 56 7.51 10.10 5.42
CA MET A 56 8.96 10.32 5.38
C MET A 56 9.33 11.55 4.56
N THR A 57 10.40 12.22 4.97
CA THR A 57 10.97 13.35 4.24
C THR A 57 12.12 12.90 3.36
N ARG A 58 12.14 13.35 2.11
CA ARG A 58 13.25 13.12 1.17
C ARG A 58 13.75 14.42 0.57
N LEU A 59 15.04 14.45 0.21
CA LEU A 59 15.63 15.53 -0.56
C LEU A 59 15.42 15.26 -2.04
N VAL A 60 14.61 16.12 -2.69
CA VAL A 60 14.37 16.07 -4.14
C VAL A 60 15.12 17.19 -4.85
N THR A 61 15.62 16.89 -6.05
CA THR A 61 16.14 17.90 -6.98
C THR A 61 15.05 18.23 -7.95
N GLU A 62 14.65 19.48 -8.01
CA GLU A 62 13.56 19.98 -8.85
C GLU A 62 13.96 21.29 -9.55
N ARG A 63 13.14 21.77 -10.48
CA ARG A 63 13.37 23.08 -11.11
C ARG A 63 13.25 24.20 -10.07
N ALA A 64 14.20 25.14 -10.14
CA ALA A 64 14.11 26.37 -9.39
C ALA A 64 12.95 27.24 -9.89
N SER A 65 12.36 28.04 -9.01
CA SER A 65 11.36 29.03 -9.40
C SER A 65 11.96 30.24 -10.11
N ARG A 66 11.11 31.02 -10.79
CA ARG A 66 11.54 32.28 -11.42
C ARG A 66 12.10 33.27 -10.39
N ALA A 67 11.49 33.36 -9.23
CA ALA A 67 11.96 34.23 -8.15
C ALA A 67 13.37 33.84 -7.67
N GLU A 68 13.63 32.55 -7.46
CA GLU A 68 14.96 32.05 -7.10
C GLU A 68 16.00 32.35 -8.19
N ALA A 69 15.66 32.12 -9.45
CA ALA A 69 16.53 32.42 -10.57
C ALA A 69 16.88 33.91 -10.68
N VAL A 70 15.91 34.79 -10.38
CA VAL A 70 16.15 36.26 -10.32
C VAL A 70 17.05 36.62 -9.15
N GLN A 71 16.82 36.05 -7.96
CA GLN A 71 17.65 36.31 -6.78
C GLN A 71 19.09 35.86 -7.01
N ARG A 72 19.31 34.65 -7.60
CA ARG A 72 20.63 34.14 -7.95
C ARG A 72 21.33 35.03 -8.97
N ALA A 73 20.63 35.44 -10.03
CA ALA A 73 21.17 36.37 -11.02
C ALA A 73 21.58 37.71 -10.40
N GLY A 74 20.78 38.25 -9.45
CA GLY A 74 21.05 39.46 -8.72
C GLY A 74 22.35 39.45 -7.92
N ARG A 75 22.90 38.28 -7.60
CA ARG A 75 24.20 38.15 -6.93
C ARG A 75 25.37 38.61 -7.79
N ALA A 76 25.30 38.44 -9.11
CA ALA A 76 26.31 38.93 -10.03
C ALA A 76 26.41 40.46 -10.09
N GLY A 77 25.30 41.15 -9.90
CA GLY A 77 25.17 42.60 -10.02
C GLY A 77 25.16 43.35 -8.69
N ARG A 78 25.53 42.76 -7.57
CA ARG A 78 25.34 43.36 -6.24
C ARG A 78 26.24 44.55 -5.94
N ILE A 79 27.46 44.52 -6.38
CA ILE A 79 28.51 45.54 -6.13
C ILE A 79 28.78 46.37 -7.38
N ALA A 80 28.73 45.76 -8.56
CA ALA A 80 29.00 46.38 -9.84
C ALA A 80 28.31 45.56 -10.96
N PRO A 81 28.21 46.07 -12.20
CA PRO A 81 27.65 45.32 -13.31
C PRO A 81 28.25 43.91 -13.46
N GLY A 82 27.38 42.90 -13.56
CA GLY A 82 27.77 41.49 -13.66
C GLY A 82 26.96 40.73 -14.70
N GLN A 83 27.25 39.47 -14.90
CA GLN A 83 26.60 38.60 -15.87
C GLN A 83 26.03 37.35 -15.19
N ALA A 84 24.83 36.94 -15.60
CA ALA A 84 24.21 35.71 -15.16
C ALA A 84 23.93 34.78 -16.35
N TYR A 85 24.52 33.62 -16.32
CA TYR A 85 24.32 32.56 -17.31
C TYR A 85 23.33 31.52 -16.76
N LYS A 86 22.23 31.35 -17.47
CA LYS A 86 21.17 30.37 -17.16
C LYS A 86 21.40 29.14 -18.00
N LEU A 87 21.58 27.98 -17.40
CA LEU A 87 21.83 26.70 -18.09
C LEU A 87 20.53 25.99 -18.50
N TRP A 88 19.55 26.75 -18.97
CA TRP A 88 18.28 26.22 -19.55
C TRP A 88 17.82 27.09 -20.70
N ALA A 89 16.96 26.56 -21.56
CA ALA A 89 16.46 27.26 -22.73
C ALA A 89 15.58 28.45 -22.35
N LYS A 90 15.67 29.55 -23.11
CA LYS A 90 14.86 30.77 -22.89
C LYS A 90 13.34 30.46 -22.88
N ALA A 91 12.90 29.52 -23.71
CA ALA A 91 11.50 29.08 -23.77
C ALA A 91 11.04 28.42 -22.46
N GLU A 92 11.93 27.76 -21.73
CA GLU A 92 11.61 27.11 -20.45
C GLU A 92 11.30 28.11 -19.31
N ASN A 93 11.70 29.39 -19.44
CA ASN A 93 11.38 30.40 -18.42
C ASN A 93 9.85 30.54 -18.18
N GLY A 94 9.03 30.30 -19.20
CA GLY A 94 7.57 30.36 -19.08
C GLY A 94 6.99 29.23 -18.25
N THR A 95 7.63 28.07 -18.23
CA THR A 95 7.17 26.86 -17.51
C THR A 95 7.64 26.79 -16.07
N LEU A 96 8.61 27.64 -15.67
CA LEU A 96 9.09 27.68 -14.30
C LEU A 96 8.00 28.23 -13.36
N PRO A 97 7.81 27.62 -12.16
CA PRO A 97 6.90 28.15 -11.15
C PRO A 97 7.31 29.59 -10.78
N ARG A 98 6.34 30.44 -10.47
CA ARG A 98 6.61 31.84 -10.11
C ARG A 98 7.44 31.95 -8.83
N PHE A 99 7.06 31.20 -7.80
CA PHE A 99 7.71 31.14 -6.49
C PHE A 99 8.03 29.69 -6.11
N ALA A 100 8.96 29.52 -5.17
CA ALA A 100 9.14 28.25 -4.49
C ALA A 100 7.85 27.89 -3.70
N PRO A 101 7.51 26.58 -3.56
CA PRO A 101 6.39 26.18 -2.72
C PRO A 101 6.64 26.63 -1.27
N ALA A 102 5.56 26.99 -0.57
CA ALA A 102 5.63 27.33 0.84
C ALA A 102 6.05 26.10 1.68
N GLU A 103 6.70 26.33 2.81
CA GLU A 103 7.14 25.24 3.70
C GLU A 103 5.95 24.38 4.17
N ILE A 104 4.84 25.00 4.49
CA ILE A 104 3.59 24.35 4.93
C ILE A 104 3.04 23.34 3.89
N GLU A 105 3.39 23.50 2.61
CA GLU A 105 2.99 22.59 1.52
C GLU A 105 3.93 21.39 1.38
N THR A 106 5.11 21.43 2.00
CA THR A 106 6.19 20.49 1.70
C THR A 106 6.83 19.83 2.92
N ALA A 107 6.62 20.40 4.11
CA ALA A 107 7.20 19.92 5.36
C ALA A 107 6.33 18.86 6.05
N ASP A 108 6.93 18.17 7.02
CA ASP A 108 6.20 17.39 8.03
C ASP A 108 5.35 18.34 8.89
N LEU A 109 4.05 18.10 8.94
CA LEU A 109 3.10 18.96 9.64
C LEU A 109 2.79 18.48 11.08
N THR A 110 3.52 17.50 11.61
CA THR A 110 3.22 16.93 12.94
C THR A 110 3.27 17.98 14.05
N GLY A 111 4.26 18.89 14.01
CA GLY A 111 4.33 20.00 14.95
C GLY A 111 3.16 20.96 14.81
N LEU A 112 2.84 21.36 13.57
CA LEU A 112 1.69 22.25 13.30
C LEU A 112 0.37 21.61 13.75
N ALA A 113 0.14 20.33 13.44
CA ALA A 113 -1.07 19.61 13.86
C ALA A 113 -1.22 19.58 15.39
N LEU A 114 -0.11 19.42 16.11
CA LEU A 114 -0.11 19.46 17.57
C LEU A 114 -0.46 20.86 18.10
N GLU A 115 0.12 21.92 17.54
CA GLU A 115 -0.18 23.30 17.92
C GLU A 115 -1.64 23.67 17.62
N LEU A 116 -2.18 23.28 16.47
CA LEU A 116 -3.59 23.47 16.13
C LEU A 116 -4.52 22.79 17.15
N ALA A 117 -4.18 21.57 17.58
CA ALA A 117 -4.94 20.85 18.58
C ALA A 117 -4.87 21.50 19.98
N VAL A 118 -3.73 22.11 20.34
CA VAL A 118 -3.61 22.91 21.57
C VAL A 118 -4.47 24.16 21.49
N TRP A 119 -4.50 24.83 20.34
CA TRP A 119 -5.32 26.02 20.11
C TRP A 119 -6.82 25.67 20.11
N GLY A 120 -7.18 24.47 19.65
CA GLY A 120 -8.57 24.02 19.61
C GLY A 120 -9.37 24.56 18.41
N ALA A 121 -8.68 25.06 17.37
CA ALA A 121 -9.30 25.53 16.13
C ALA A 121 -8.91 24.63 14.96
N PRO A 122 -9.85 24.23 14.10
CA PRO A 122 -9.54 23.55 12.87
C PRO A 122 -8.82 24.49 11.89
N PRO A 123 -7.95 23.99 11.01
CA PRO A 123 -7.16 24.82 10.11
C PRO A 123 -8.02 25.66 9.16
N GLU A 124 -9.23 25.24 8.85
CA GLU A 124 -10.19 25.93 7.98
C GLU A 124 -10.66 27.26 8.58
N ASP A 125 -10.68 27.37 9.90
CA ASP A 125 -11.10 28.57 10.63
C ASP A 125 -9.96 29.59 10.78
N LEU A 126 -8.74 29.24 10.36
CA LEU A 126 -7.57 30.08 10.50
C LEU A 126 -7.16 30.73 9.17
N PRO A 127 -6.78 32.04 9.19
CA PRO A 127 -6.42 32.77 7.98
C PRO A 127 -5.01 32.42 7.49
N PHE A 128 -4.78 31.18 7.13
CA PHE A 128 -3.51 30.77 6.52
C PHE A 128 -3.32 31.44 5.16
N LEU A 129 -2.15 31.98 4.91
CA LEU A 129 -1.77 32.49 3.58
C LEU A 129 -1.73 31.36 2.53
N SER A 130 -1.22 30.21 2.93
CA SER A 130 -1.29 28.94 2.19
C SER A 130 -1.83 27.89 3.16
N PRO A 131 -2.96 27.23 2.87
CA PRO A 131 -3.49 26.21 3.76
C PRO A 131 -2.58 24.97 3.81
N PRO A 132 -2.55 24.24 4.94
CA PRO A 132 -1.80 23.01 5.02
C PRO A 132 -2.35 21.96 4.04
N ALA A 133 -1.46 21.16 3.43
CA ALA A 133 -1.87 20.09 2.54
C ALA A 133 -2.69 19.03 3.30
N PRO A 134 -3.95 18.71 2.88
CA PRO A 134 -4.84 17.84 3.66
C PRO A 134 -4.27 16.47 3.95
N ALA A 135 -3.60 15.84 2.98
CA ALA A 135 -2.98 14.53 3.15
C ALA A 135 -1.83 14.55 4.19
N ALA A 136 -0.99 15.59 4.17
CA ALA A 136 0.11 15.74 5.13
C ALA A 136 -0.42 16.03 6.54
N LEU A 137 -1.49 16.81 6.65
CA LEU A 137 -2.13 17.10 7.94
C LEU A 137 -2.80 15.84 8.52
N SER A 138 -3.50 15.07 7.69
CA SER A 138 -4.12 13.80 8.11
C SER A 138 -3.07 12.80 8.60
N GLU A 139 -1.96 12.64 7.90
CA GLU A 139 -0.86 11.77 8.34
C GLU A 139 -0.25 12.25 9.67
N ALA A 140 -0.07 13.58 9.82
CA ALA A 140 0.41 14.17 11.06
C ALA A 140 -0.55 13.89 12.24
N GLN A 141 -1.86 14.02 12.04
CA GLN A 141 -2.88 13.72 13.04
C GLN A 141 -2.89 12.23 13.42
N GLN A 142 -2.82 11.33 12.45
CA GLN A 142 -2.72 9.89 12.71
C GLN A 142 -1.47 9.53 13.51
N LEU A 143 -0.33 10.14 13.18
CA LEU A 143 0.88 9.97 13.98
C LEU A 143 0.68 10.44 15.41
N LEU A 144 0.10 11.62 15.63
CA LEU A 144 -0.17 12.15 16.97
C LEU A 144 -1.14 11.27 17.77
N GLN A 145 -2.12 10.63 17.10
CA GLN A 145 -2.98 9.62 17.73
C GLN A 145 -2.17 8.40 18.18
N ARG A 146 -1.31 7.86 17.30
CA ARG A 146 -0.41 6.73 17.65
C ARG A 146 0.53 7.05 18.81
N LEU A 147 0.98 8.31 18.93
CA LEU A 147 1.78 8.78 20.04
C LEU A 147 0.94 9.08 21.30
N GLY A 148 -0.38 8.91 21.26
CA GLY A 148 -1.28 9.25 22.37
C GLY A 148 -1.39 10.74 22.66
N ALA A 149 -0.95 11.60 21.73
CA ALA A 149 -1.03 13.05 21.86
C ALA A 149 -2.41 13.59 21.49
N LEU A 150 -3.15 12.88 20.62
CA LEU A 150 -4.53 13.18 20.25
C LEU A 150 -5.42 11.98 20.56
N THR A 151 -6.68 12.27 20.90
CA THR A 151 -7.76 11.27 20.95
C THR A 151 -8.19 10.86 19.53
N PRO A 152 -9.01 9.78 19.36
CA PRO A 152 -9.61 9.45 18.06
C PRO A 152 -10.40 10.61 17.44
N ASP A 153 -11.01 11.48 18.26
CA ASP A 153 -11.76 12.68 17.82
C ASP A 153 -10.85 13.90 17.58
N LEU A 154 -9.53 13.70 17.46
CA LEU A 154 -8.51 14.72 17.22
C LEU A 154 -8.38 15.77 18.34
N ARG A 155 -8.89 15.50 19.55
CA ARG A 155 -8.73 16.41 20.69
C ARG A 155 -7.39 16.19 21.36
N ILE A 156 -6.79 17.28 21.84
CA ILE A 156 -5.52 17.24 22.56
C ILE A 156 -5.65 16.50 23.89
N THR A 157 -4.74 15.57 24.17
CA THR A 157 -4.62 14.89 25.46
C THR A 157 -3.69 15.65 26.41
N ASP A 158 -3.65 15.28 27.70
CA ASP A 158 -2.66 15.87 28.63
C ASP A 158 -1.24 15.54 28.19
N HIS A 159 -1.00 14.32 27.66
CA HIS A 159 0.26 13.96 27.08
C HIS A 159 0.62 14.87 25.88
N GLY A 160 -0.33 15.10 24.97
CA GLY A 160 -0.16 16.04 23.87
C GLY A 160 0.19 17.46 24.32
N ARG A 161 -0.46 17.97 25.38
CA ARG A 161 -0.12 19.27 25.97
C ARG A 161 1.31 19.34 26.51
N HIS A 162 1.80 18.24 27.10
CA HIS A 162 3.19 18.14 27.53
C HIS A 162 4.15 18.13 26.34
N LEU A 163 3.83 17.38 25.26
CA LEU A 163 4.64 17.35 24.06
C LEU A 163 4.76 18.73 23.39
N ALA A 164 3.67 19.48 23.32
CA ALA A 164 3.64 20.82 22.72
C ALA A 164 4.56 21.83 23.43
N ARG A 165 4.87 21.63 24.70
CA ARG A 165 5.80 22.48 25.47
C ARG A 165 7.27 22.15 25.20
N LEU A 166 7.57 21.04 24.57
CA LEU A 166 8.94 20.61 24.31
C LEU A 166 9.45 21.21 22.99
N PRO A 167 10.64 21.82 22.96
CA PRO A 167 11.26 22.31 21.73
C PRO A 167 11.88 21.15 20.93
N LEU A 168 11.06 20.16 20.62
CA LEU A 168 11.43 18.91 19.94
C LEU A 168 10.30 18.48 19.00
N HIS A 169 10.67 17.74 17.97
CA HIS A 169 9.67 17.03 17.19
C HIS A 169 8.82 16.10 18.10
N PRO A 170 7.49 16.03 17.94
CA PRO A 170 6.60 15.24 18.82
C PRO A 170 7.04 13.78 19.03
N ARG A 171 7.60 13.13 18.02
CA ARG A 171 8.17 11.77 18.12
C ARG A 171 9.25 11.67 19.20
N LEU A 172 10.23 12.58 19.15
CA LEU A 172 11.34 12.59 20.12
C LEU A 172 10.87 13.04 21.49
N GLY A 173 9.94 14.00 21.53
CA GLY A 173 9.27 14.42 22.77
C GLY A 173 8.57 13.24 23.44
N HIS A 174 7.80 12.43 22.69
CA HIS A 174 7.13 11.24 23.21
C HIS A 174 8.13 10.23 23.79
N MET A 175 9.18 9.88 23.04
CA MET A 175 10.24 8.99 23.50
C MET A 175 10.85 9.50 24.81
N LEU A 176 11.17 10.79 24.88
CA LEU A 176 11.81 11.40 26.05
C LEU A 176 10.88 11.40 27.27
N GLN A 177 9.59 11.63 27.09
CA GLN A 177 8.61 11.60 28.19
C GLN A 177 8.30 10.20 28.68
N ARG A 178 8.27 9.20 27.79
CA ARG A 178 7.97 7.80 28.13
C ARG A 178 9.18 7.06 28.70
N ALA A 179 10.35 7.23 28.11
CA ALA A 179 11.58 6.54 28.50
C ALA A 179 12.41 7.31 29.56
N GLY A 180 12.12 8.59 29.77
CA GLY A 180 12.83 9.41 30.75
C GLY A 180 14.26 9.79 30.33
N PRO A 181 15.14 10.15 31.30
CA PRO A 181 16.47 10.68 31.02
C PRO A 181 17.39 9.74 30.25
N GLN A 182 17.16 8.41 30.30
CA GLN A 182 17.95 7.42 29.56
C GLN A 182 17.83 7.59 28.04
N ALA A 183 16.74 8.17 27.53
CA ALA A 183 16.55 8.44 26.11
C ALA A 183 17.24 9.72 25.60
N SER A 184 17.77 10.56 26.50
CA SER A 184 18.30 11.87 26.13
C SER A 184 19.49 11.82 25.16
N GLU A 185 20.39 10.83 25.30
CA GLU A 185 21.53 10.63 24.41
C GLU A 185 21.06 10.23 23.00
N ILE A 186 20.04 9.37 22.94
CA ILE A 186 19.44 8.91 21.68
C ILE A 186 18.71 10.06 21.01
N ALA A 187 17.89 10.81 21.76
CA ALA A 187 17.16 11.96 21.26
C ALA A 187 18.13 13.05 20.72
N ALA A 188 19.26 13.29 21.39
CA ALA A 188 20.28 14.21 20.90
C ALA A 188 20.88 13.76 19.56
N ILE A 189 21.18 12.48 19.40
CA ILE A 189 21.70 11.92 18.13
C ILE A 189 20.65 12.04 17.02
N LEU A 190 19.40 11.66 17.30
CA LEU A 190 18.31 11.69 16.31
C LEU A 190 17.86 13.10 15.94
N ASN A 191 18.06 14.09 16.83
CA ASN A 191 17.72 15.50 16.61
C ASN A 191 18.82 16.27 15.86
N THR A 192 19.96 15.67 15.63
CA THR A 192 21.11 16.30 14.98
C THR A 192 21.48 15.58 13.67
N ARG A 193 22.38 16.19 12.91
CA ARG A 193 22.95 15.51 11.74
C ARG A 193 23.69 14.27 12.19
N ASP A 194 23.58 13.15 11.42
CA ASP A 194 24.32 11.91 11.70
C ASP A 194 25.81 12.22 11.98
N PRO A 195 26.30 11.87 13.18
CA PRO A 195 27.69 12.16 13.57
C PRO A 195 28.71 11.29 12.84
N LEU A 196 28.29 10.19 12.19
CA LEU A 196 29.17 9.31 11.44
C LEU A 196 29.19 9.66 9.95
N ALA A 197 30.27 9.28 9.28
CA ALA A 197 30.41 9.43 7.84
C ALA A 197 29.44 8.52 7.08
N ARG A 198 29.09 8.89 5.85
CA ARG A 198 28.31 8.04 4.97
C ARG A 198 29.00 6.68 4.78
N GLY A 199 28.22 5.61 4.84
CA GLY A 199 28.72 4.24 4.71
C GLY A 199 29.17 3.59 6.02
N ALA A 200 29.00 4.24 7.16
CA ALA A 200 29.33 3.68 8.48
C ALA A 200 28.40 2.54 8.96
N GLY A 201 27.46 2.10 8.12
CA GLY A 201 26.41 1.11 8.47
C GLY A 201 25.16 1.76 9.03
N SER A 202 24.06 1.01 9.01
CA SER A 202 22.73 1.51 9.41
C SER A 202 22.47 1.44 10.92
N ASP A 203 23.20 0.62 11.66
CA ASP A 203 22.97 0.39 13.08
C ASP A 203 23.19 1.66 13.93
N LEU A 204 22.12 2.14 14.57
CA LEU A 204 22.14 3.30 15.47
C LEU A 204 23.08 3.09 16.67
N SER A 205 23.29 1.86 17.12
CA SER A 205 24.20 1.53 18.22
C SER A 205 25.64 1.98 17.94
N LEU A 206 26.04 2.04 16.66
CA LEU A 206 27.38 2.52 16.26
C LEU A 206 27.58 4.00 16.61
N ARG A 207 26.54 4.82 16.47
CA ARG A 207 26.54 6.26 16.78
C ARG A 207 26.71 6.47 18.30
N ILE A 208 25.97 5.72 19.08
CA ILE A 208 26.06 5.76 20.55
C ILE A 208 27.44 5.32 21.03
N ARG A 209 27.95 4.21 20.50
CA ARG A 209 29.32 3.75 20.81
C ARG A 209 30.37 4.80 20.42
N ALA A 210 30.28 5.39 19.23
CA ALA A 210 31.23 6.40 18.79
C ALA A 210 31.23 7.65 19.70
N LEU A 211 30.06 8.05 20.22
CA LEU A 211 29.93 9.15 21.18
C LEU A 211 30.59 8.80 22.52
N ARG A 212 30.30 7.62 23.06
CA ARG A 212 30.81 7.14 24.37
C ARG A 212 32.31 6.88 24.31
N ASP A 213 32.80 6.21 23.25
CA ASP A 213 34.22 5.87 23.05
C ASP A 213 35.07 7.10 22.66
N GLY A 214 34.46 8.24 22.43
CA GLY A 214 35.16 9.46 22.06
C GLY A 214 35.74 9.47 20.65
N ARG A 215 35.24 8.64 19.74
CA ARG A 215 35.67 8.54 18.33
C ARG A 215 35.13 9.64 17.43
N LEU A 216 34.27 10.53 17.97
CA LEU A 216 33.74 11.67 17.23
C LEU A 216 34.68 12.88 17.28
N PRO A 217 34.62 13.79 16.28
CA PRO A 217 35.29 15.07 16.34
C PRO A 217 34.92 15.84 17.62
N LYS A 218 35.87 16.58 18.20
CA LYS A 218 35.67 17.26 19.50
C LYS A 218 34.44 18.18 19.50
N GLU A 219 34.24 18.93 18.43
CA GLU A 219 33.13 19.87 18.28
C GLU A 219 31.77 19.12 18.26
N VAL A 220 31.69 18.03 17.48
CA VAL A 220 30.46 17.21 17.41
C VAL A 220 30.15 16.55 18.75
N LYS A 221 31.19 16.02 19.42
CA LYS A 221 31.04 15.43 20.76
C LYS A 221 30.56 16.46 21.78
N ALA A 222 31.12 17.68 21.77
CA ALA A 222 30.71 18.77 22.66
C ALA A 222 29.27 19.18 22.42
N GLN A 223 28.87 19.35 21.17
CA GLN A 223 27.50 19.67 20.77
C GLN A 223 26.50 18.60 21.23
N LEU A 224 26.77 17.32 20.98
CA LEU A 224 25.91 16.21 21.40
C LEU A 224 25.80 16.12 22.92
N LYS A 225 26.90 16.32 23.66
CA LYS A 225 26.87 16.34 25.13
C LYS A 225 26.03 17.49 25.68
N GLN A 226 26.19 18.69 25.10
CA GLN A 226 25.39 19.85 25.48
C GLN A 226 23.89 19.59 25.25
N GLU A 227 23.55 19.05 24.07
CA GLU A 227 22.16 18.71 23.72
C GLU A 227 21.62 17.61 24.66
N THR A 228 22.38 16.54 24.90
CA THR A 228 21.99 15.49 25.87
C THR A 228 21.67 16.07 27.23
N THR A 229 22.55 16.97 27.76
CA THR A 229 22.32 17.61 29.05
C THR A 229 21.08 18.49 29.05
N ARG A 230 20.82 19.20 27.96
CA ARG A 230 19.60 20.00 27.78
C ARG A 230 18.35 19.11 27.82
N LEU A 231 18.37 18.00 27.09
CA LEU A 231 17.25 17.06 27.00
C LEU A 231 17.00 16.30 28.31
N GLN A 232 18.04 15.99 29.06
CA GLN A 232 17.90 15.37 30.40
C GLN A 232 17.05 16.23 31.35
N LYS A 233 17.18 17.55 31.27
CA LYS A 233 16.39 18.49 32.10
C LYS A 233 14.91 18.55 31.68
N LEU A 234 14.60 18.19 30.43
CA LEU A 234 13.25 18.20 29.87
C LEU A 234 12.56 16.83 30.00
N ALA A 235 13.32 15.79 30.31
CA ALA A 235 12.81 14.43 30.42
C ALA A 235 11.93 14.25 31.66
N SER A 236 10.90 13.42 31.57
CA SER A 236 10.13 12.97 32.73
C SER A 236 10.99 12.08 33.63
N HIS A 237 10.92 12.28 34.94
CA HIS A 237 11.63 11.48 35.93
C HIS A 237 10.82 10.27 36.43
N ASN A 238 9.60 10.07 35.90
CA ASN A 238 8.69 9.03 36.38
C ASN A 238 8.94 7.64 35.77
N SER A 239 9.90 7.50 34.82
CA SER A 239 10.22 6.19 34.23
C SER A 239 11.30 5.49 35.07
N SER A 240 10.93 4.39 35.68
CA SER A 240 11.84 3.54 36.50
C SER A 240 12.33 2.30 35.71
N GLU A 241 11.76 2.00 34.57
CA GLU A 241 12.07 0.82 33.77
C GLU A 241 13.25 1.06 32.83
N ALA A 242 14.22 0.15 32.85
CA ALA A 242 15.34 0.18 31.92
C ALA A 242 14.90 -0.36 30.56
N LEU A 243 14.75 0.54 29.57
CA LEU A 243 14.39 0.19 28.21
C LEU A 243 15.64 -0.05 27.35
N SER A 244 15.56 -1.01 26.43
CA SER A 244 16.59 -1.21 25.41
C SER A 244 16.65 -0.03 24.44
N LEU A 245 17.73 0.06 23.66
CA LEU A 245 17.85 1.04 22.59
C LEU A 245 16.71 0.90 21.57
N GLY A 246 16.37 -0.34 21.18
CA GLY A 246 15.28 -0.62 20.26
C GLY A 246 13.92 -0.18 20.80
N ALA A 247 13.64 -0.50 22.07
CA ALA A 247 12.43 -0.11 22.75
C ALA A 247 12.25 1.43 22.79
N MET A 248 13.32 2.16 23.15
CA MET A 248 13.28 3.62 23.17
C MET A 248 13.02 4.23 21.80
N VAL A 249 13.70 3.74 20.76
CA VAL A 249 13.49 4.22 19.38
C VAL A 249 12.09 3.88 18.87
N ALA A 250 11.53 2.72 19.26
CA ALA A 250 10.17 2.34 18.91
C ALA A 250 9.10 3.31 19.45
N LEU A 251 9.31 3.87 20.63
CA LEU A 251 8.44 4.93 21.15
C LEU A 251 8.42 6.16 20.25
N ALA A 252 9.55 6.53 19.62
CA ALA A 252 9.58 7.65 18.69
C ALA A 252 8.99 7.31 17.31
N TYR A 253 9.11 6.06 16.89
CA TYR A 253 8.77 5.62 15.53
C TYR A 253 7.86 4.38 15.53
N PRO A 254 6.67 4.44 16.14
CA PRO A 254 5.75 3.29 16.23
C PRO A 254 5.24 2.82 14.87
N ASP A 255 5.18 3.72 13.89
CA ASP A 255 4.82 3.47 12.48
C ASP A 255 5.95 2.85 11.65
N ARG A 256 7.16 2.78 12.20
CA ARG A 256 8.37 2.32 11.49
C ARG A 256 9.03 1.11 12.14
N ILE A 257 8.27 0.34 12.90
CA ILE A 257 8.70 -0.99 13.36
C ILE A 257 8.64 -1.92 12.17
N GLY A 258 9.79 -2.43 11.74
CA GLY A 258 9.92 -3.24 10.54
C GLY A 258 10.01 -4.72 10.86
N GLN A 259 9.18 -5.53 10.22
CA GLN A 259 9.27 -6.99 10.21
C GLN A 259 9.98 -7.44 8.95
N ARG A 260 11.00 -8.31 9.10
CA ARG A 260 11.74 -8.89 7.97
C ARG A 260 10.83 -9.74 7.10
N ARG A 261 10.85 -9.53 5.80
CA ARG A 261 10.14 -10.37 4.82
C ARG A 261 10.86 -11.71 4.65
N LYS A 262 10.11 -12.74 4.31
CA LYS A 262 10.68 -14.04 3.88
C LYS A 262 11.47 -13.84 2.59
N GLY A 263 12.64 -14.48 2.49
CA GLY A 263 13.56 -14.40 1.35
C GLY A 263 14.95 -13.93 1.76
N ASP A 264 15.88 -13.92 0.81
CA ASP A 264 17.31 -13.65 1.06
C ASP A 264 17.58 -12.14 1.21
N ALA A 265 16.91 -11.32 0.42
CA ALA A 265 17.07 -9.87 0.48
C ALA A 265 16.61 -9.29 1.83
N PRO A 266 17.37 -8.33 2.42
CA PRO A 266 17.07 -7.73 3.73
C PRO A 266 15.96 -6.67 3.61
N ARG A 267 14.75 -7.13 3.24
CA ARG A 267 13.55 -6.32 3.06
C ARG A 267 12.64 -6.42 4.26
N TYR A 268 12.00 -5.30 4.58
CA TYR A 268 11.12 -5.16 5.73
C TYR A 268 9.76 -4.57 5.32
N VAL A 269 8.70 -5.00 6.00
CA VAL A 269 7.42 -4.30 6.03
C VAL A 269 7.41 -3.47 7.31
N LEU A 270 7.12 -2.19 7.21
CA LEU A 270 6.97 -1.32 8.37
C LEU A 270 5.53 -1.39 8.90
N SER A 271 5.35 -1.20 10.21
CA SER A 271 4.04 -1.17 10.88
C SER A 271 3.06 -0.16 10.26
N GLY A 272 3.58 0.93 9.67
CA GLY A 272 2.81 1.88 8.87
C GLY A 272 2.46 1.42 7.45
N GLY A 273 2.76 0.16 7.05
CA GLY A 273 2.38 -0.43 5.75
C GLY A 273 3.38 -0.22 4.62
N LYS A 274 4.53 0.42 4.86
CA LYS A 274 5.53 0.71 3.82
C LYS A 274 6.63 -0.33 3.76
N GLY A 275 7.22 -0.50 2.58
CA GLY A 275 8.41 -1.31 2.37
C GLY A 275 9.69 -0.52 2.63
N ALA A 276 10.68 -1.17 3.24
CA ALA A 276 12.02 -0.64 3.40
C ALA A 276 13.06 -1.75 3.25
N ALA A 277 14.28 -1.39 2.81
CA ALA A 277 15.36 -2.36 2.61
C ALA A 277 16.68 -1.86 3.22
N LEU A 278 17.44 -2.77 3.77
CA LEU A 278 18.84 -2.53 4.13
C LEU A 278 19.75 -2.80 2.91
N THR A 279 20.95 -2.25 2.95
CA THR A 279 21.99 -2.63 2.00
C THR A 279 22.40 -4.08 2.26
N GLU A 280 22.69 -4.82 1.23
CA GLU A 280 23.21 -6.18 1.37
C GLU A 280 24.51 -6.18 2.20
N GLY A 281 24.61 -7.14 3.13
CA GLY A 281 25.74 -7.23 4.05
C GLY A 281 25.69 -6.28 5.25
N ASP A 282 24.62 -5.49 5.43
CA ASP A 282 24.43 -4.68 6.63
C ASP A 282 24.28 -5.58 7.88
N ALA A 283 24.84 -5.14 9.01
CA ALA A 283 24.84 -5.91 10.25
C ALA A 283 23.42 -6.26 10.76
N LEU A 284 22.42 -5.45 10.43
CA LEU A 284 21.02 -5.67 10.80
C LEU A 284 20.24 -6.56 9.84
N SER A 285 20.85 -7.02 8.73
CA SER A 285 20.16 -7.78 7.67
C SER A 285 19.49 -9.06 8.15
N GLY A 286 19.99 -9.68 9.22
CA GLY A 286 19.45 -10.89 9.84
C GLY A 286 18.39 -10.64 10.93
N ALA A 287 18.19 -9.39 11.36
CA ALA A 287 17.28 -9.08 12.46
C ALA A 287 15.81 -9.31 12.05
N PRO A 288 15.02 -10.09 12.82
CA PRO A 288 13.62 -10.31 12.50
C PRO A 288 12.77 -9.06 12.64
N PHE A 289 13.10 -8.20 13.60
CA PHE A 289 12.46 -6.90 13.82
C PHE A 289 13.49 -5.80 14.01
N ILE A 290 13.24 -4.67 13.39
CA ILE A 290 14.04 -3.44 13.50
C ILE A 290 13.12 -2.23 13.67
N VAL A 291 13.65 -1.15 14.23
CA VAL A 291 12.98 0.15 14.21
C VAL A 291 13.78 1.09 13.32
N VAL A 292 13.13 1.66 12.31
CA VAL A 292 13.75 2.53 11.32
C VAL A 292 13.60 3.98 11.72
N SER A 293 14.71 4.67 11.98
CA SER A 293 14.72 6.09 12.35
C SER A 293 14.97 7.01 11.15
N ASP A 294 15.75 6.57 10.13
CA ASP A 294 16.03 7.36 8.92
C ASP A 294 16.07 6.50 7.66
N THR A 295 15.59 7.09 6.55
CA THR A 295 15.56 6.49 5.21
C THR A 295 15.90 7.52 4.13
N ASP A 296 16.00 7.07 2.89
CA ASP A 296 16.11 7.96 1.72
C ASP A 296 14.75 8.55 1.26
N GLY A 297 13.63 8.07 1.84
CA GLY A 297 12.28 8.51 1.51
C GLY A 297 11.77 8.04 0.14
N ASN A 298 12.34 6.99 -0.46
CA ASN A 298 11.84 6.44 -1.72
C ASN A 298 10.41 5.87 -1.51
N PRO A 299 9.40 6.31 -2.29
CA PRO A 299 8.00 5.91 -2.06
C PRO A 299 7.71 4.44 -2.41
N ARG A 300 8.50 3.79 -3.25
CA ARG A 300 8.30 2.38 -3.62
C ARG A 300 8.92 1.44 -2.59
N GLU A 301 10.19 1.62 -2.29
CA GLU A 301 10.92 0.87 -1.29
C GLU A 301 12.02 1.77 -0.73
N ALA A 302 11.87 2.17 0.54
CA ALA A 302 12.79 3.12 1.15
C ALA A 302 14.11 2.43 1.51
N GLN A 303 15.25 3.02 1.13
CA GLN A 303 16.56 2.56 1.59
C GLN A 303 16.77 3.01 3.03
N ILE A 304 16.96 2.07 3.93
CA ILE A 304 17.21 2.33 5.35
C ILE A 304 18.62 2.89 5.51
N ARG A 305 18.72 4.04 6.15
CA ARG A 305 19.97 4.71 6.50
C ARG A 305 20.33 4.53 7.97
N GLN A 306 19.30 4.44 8.81
CA GLN A 306 19.49 4.27 10.25
C GLN A 306 18.35 3.46 10.84
N ALA A 307 18.72 2.42 11.59
CA ALA A 307 17.78 1.53 12.28
C ALA A 307 18.44 0.94 13.53
N VAL A 308 17.64 0.25 14.31
CA VAL A 308 18.09 -0.52 15.47
C VAL A 308 17.25 -1.78 15.60
N GLN A 309 17.83 -2.88 16.07
CA GLN A 309 17.10 -4.10 16.36
C GLN A 309 16.19 -3.93 17.60
N ILE A 310 15.02 -4.58 17.57
CA ILE A 310 14.09 -4.67 18.71
C ILE A 310 13.61 -6.11 18.87
N GLY A 311 13.34 -6.52 20.13
CA GLY A 311 12.78 -7.82 20.46
C GLY A 311 11.26 -7.87 20.27
N LEU A 312 10.72 -9.05 19.94
CA LEU A 312 9.27 -9.26 19.80
C LEU A 312 8.53 -9.01 21.12
N ASP A 313 9.11 -9.44 22.25
CA ASP A 313 8.49 -9.26 23.57
C ASP A 313 8.44 -7.78 23.96
N GLU A 314 9.46 -7.00 23.57
CA GLU A 314 9.47 -5.56 23.78
C GLU A 314 8.35 -4.88 22.95
N ILE A 315 8.15 -5.30 21.69
CA ILE A 315 7.06 -4.81 20.86
C ILE A 315 5.72 -5.09 21.52
N ARG A 316 5.48 -6.34 21.98
CA ARG A 316 4.24 -6.73 22.65
C ARG A 316 3.99 -5.94 23.95
N THR A 317 5.05 -5.70 24.73
CA THR A 317 4.93 -4.94 25.96
C THR A 317 4.61 -3.47 25.71
N LEU A 318 5.33 -2.84 24.78
CA LEU A 318 5.20 -1.40 24.51
C LEU A 318 3.90 -1.01 23.80
N PHE A 319 3.37 -1.90 22.96
CA PHE A 319 2.23 -1.61 22.07
C PHE A 319 1.05 -2.57 22.29
N SER A 320 0.92 -3.11 23.52
CA SER A 320 -0.15 -4.06 23.86
C SER A 320 -1.55 -3.53 23.59
N ASP A 321 -1.75 -2.21 23.69
CA ASP A 321 -3.00 -1.51 23.40
C ASP A 321 -3.28 -1.31 21.91
N GLN A 322 -2.26 -1.46 21.06
CA GLN A 322 -2.35 -1.31 19.59
C GLN A 322 -2.27 -2.65 18.87
N ILE A 323 -1.93 -3.73 19.59
CA ILE A 323 -1.85 -5.07 19.03
C ILE A 323 -3.23 -5.74 19.13
N ALA A 324 -3.71 -6.25 18.00
CA ALA A 324 -4.97 -6.97 17.93
C ALA A 324 -4.83 -8.29 17.16
N TRP A 325 -5.64 -9.29 17.55
CA TRP A 325 -5.83 -10.48 16.75
C TRP A 325 -6.88 -10.24 15.68
N GLU A 326 -6.49 -10.35 14.44
CA GLU A 326 -7.37 -10.20 13.27
C GLU A 326 -7.54 -11.56 12.58
N ASN A 327 -8.79 -11.89 12.31
CA ASN A 327 -9.14 -13.10 11.57
C ASN A 327 -9.36 -12.76 10.10
N SER A 328 -8.85 -13.61 9.21
CA SER A 328 -9.05 -13.47 7.76
C SER A 328 -9.25 -14.82 7.09
N CYS A 329 -10.12 -14.84 6.07
CA CYS A 329 -10.26 -15.93 5.14
C CYS A 329 -9.93 -15.41 3.75
N GLU A 330 -8.99 -16.04 3.06
CA GLU A 330 -8.53 -15.61 1.75
C GLU A 330 -8.31 -16.80 0.82
N TRP A 331 -8.57 -16.59 -0.48
CA TRP A 331 -8.20 -17.57 -1.49
C TRP A 331 -6.70 -17.52 -1.77
N SER A 332 -6.00 -18.60 -1.48
CA SER A 332 -4.58 -18.75 -1.81
C SER A 332 -4.40 -19.28 -3.24
N LYS A 333 -3.92 -18.43 -4.16
CA LYS A 333 -3.57 -18.83 -5.53
C LYS A 333 -2.51 -19.95 -5.56
N ARG A 334 -1.54 -19.87 -4.65
CA ARG A 334 -0.43 -20.82 -4.55
C ARG A 334 -0.91 -22.20 -4.06
N GLU A 335 -1.72 -22.23 -3.01
CA GLU A 335 -2.19 -23.46 -2.39
C GLU A 335 -3.47 -23.98 -3.04
N ARG A 336 -4.12 -23.17 -3.89
CA ARG A 336 -5.40 -23.45 -4.55
C ARG A 336 -6.49 -23.88 -3.57
N ARG A 337 -6.53 -23.17 -2.44
CA ARG A 337 -7.54 -23.36 -1.38
C ARG A 337 -7.78 -22.09 -0.59
N VAL A 338 -8.87 -22.08 0.12
CA VAL A 338 -9.14 -21.07 1.14
C VAL A 338 -8.20 -21.29 2.33
N VAL A 339 -7.58 -20.23 2.79
CA VAL A 339 -6.72 -20.21 3.98
C VAL A 339 -7.37 -19.29 4.99
N ALA A 340 -7.79 -19.87 6.12
CA ALA A 340 -8.30 -19.14 7.27
C ALA A 340 -7.18 -18.97 8.30
N ARG A 341 -6.90 -17.71 8.68
CA ARG A 341 -5.81 -17.33 9.58
C ARG A 341 -6.30 -16.39 10.66
N SER A 342 -5.75 -16.57 11.85
CA SER A 342 -5.80 -15.60 12.93
C SER A 342 -4.41 -15.02 13.10
N GLN A 343 -4.27 -13.71 12.96
CA GLN A 343 -2.99 -13.01 12.95
C GLN A 343 -2.94 -11.98 14.06
N GLU A 344 -1.89 -12.03 14.87
CA GLU A 344 -1.55 -10.98 15.83
C GLU A 344 -0.86 -9.84 15.08
N LYS A 345 -1.50 -8.69 15.00
CA LYS A 345 -1.03 -7.58 14.18
C LYS A 345 -0.70 -6.34 14.98
N LEU A 346 0.34 -5.65 14.54
CA LEU A 346 0.61 -4.26 14.89
C LEU A 346 0.64 -3.45 13.58
N GLY A 347 -0.47 -2.79 13.27
CA GLY A 347 -0.63 -2.16 11.96
C GLY A 347 -0.48 -3.16 10.83
N ALA A 348 0.49 -2.95 9.93
CA ALA A 348 0.70 -3.80 8.77
C ALA A 348 1.64 -5.01 9.02
N ILE A 349 2.26 -5.13 10.19
CA ILE A 349 3.14 -6.26 10.51
C ILE A 349 2.40 -7.35 11.27
N THR A 350 2.77 -8.60 11.02
CA THR A 350 2.19 -9.78 11.65
C THR A 350 3.20 -10.36 12.66
N LEU A 351 2.90 -10.23 13.95
CA LEU A 351 3.79 -10.67 15.04
C LEU A 351 3.71 -12.18 15.25
N ASP A 352 2.51 -12.74 15.10
CA ASP A 352 2.24 -14.16 15.18
C ASP A 352 1.10 -14.55 14.23
N GLU A 353 1.09 -15.80 13.78
CA GLU A 353 0.06 -16.32 12.87
C GLU A 353 -0.29 -17.76 13.24
N ARG A 354 -1.58 -18.05 13.30
CA ARG A 354 -2.11 -19.40 13.52
C ARG A 354 -3.29 -19.69 12.61
N ILE A 355 -3.55 -20.95 12.40
CA ILE A 355 -4.73 -21.39 11.65
C ILE A 355 -5.97 -21.04 12.45
N TRP A 356 -6.90 -20.33 11.83
CA TRP A 356 -8.22 -20.07 12.39
C TRP A 356 -9.12 -21.28 12.15
N LYS A 357 -9.17 -22.19 13.16
CA LYS A 357 -9.87 -23.49 13.06
C LYS A 357 -11.38 -23.32 12.99
N ASP A 358 -11.91 -22.35 13.71
CA ASP A 358 -13.35 -22.11 13.87
C ASP A 358 -13.82 -20.96 12.96
N ALA A 359 -13.23 -20.86 11.75
CA ALA A 359 -13.65 -19.87 10.78
C ALA A 359 -15.10 -20.14 10.35
N PRO A 360 -15.98 -19.12 10.35
CA PRO A 360 -17.38 -19.26 9.93
C PRO A 360 -17.45 -19.77 8.49
N ASP A 361 -18.41 -20.66 8.22
CA ASP A 361 -18.63 -21.17 6.86
C ASP A 361 -18.97 -20.07 5.87
N THR A 362 -19.60 -18.98 6.32
CA THR A 362 -19.86 -17.78 5.51
C THR A 362 -18.58 -17.14 5.01
N ASP A 363 -17.58 -16.97 5.88
CA ASP A 363 -16.30 -16.33 5.53
C ASP A 363 -15.48 -17.22 4.60
N ILE A 364 -15.54 -18.54 4.84
CA ILE A 364 -14.91 -19.55 3.98
C ILE A 364 -15.59 -19.53 2.58
N ALA A 365 -16.92 -19.50 2.53
CA ALA A 365 -17.66 -19.46 1.29
C ALA A 365 -17.38 -18.17 0.50
N GLN A 366 -17.29 -17.02 1.17
CA GLN A 366 -16.94 -15.75 0.55
C GLN A 366 -15.53 -15.77 -0.04
N ALA A 367 -14.55 -16.29 0.71
CA ALA A 367 -13.19 -16.46 0.20
C ALA A 367 -13.11 -17.48 -0.95
N MET A 368 -13.94 -18.54 -0.91
CA MET A 368 -14.04 -19.50 -2.01
C MET A 368 -14.64 -18.88 -3.26
N LEU A 369 -15.60 -17.97 -3.12
CA LEU A 369 -16.19 -17.23 -4.23
C LEU A 369 -15.14 -16.39 -4.97
N GLU A 370 -14.20 -15.75 -4.26
CA GLU A 370 -13.04 -15.10 -4.89
C GLU A 370 -12.17 -16.13 -5.64
N GLY A 371 -12.03 -17.33 -5.08
CA GLY A 371 -11.39 -18.44 -5.76
C GLY A 371 -12.08 -18.82 -7.06
N VAL A 372 -13.41 -18.88 -7.09
CA VAL A 372 -14.22 -19.14 -8.28
C VAL A 372 -13.98 -18.08 -9.35
N ARG A 373 -14.01 -16.79 -8.97
CA ARG A 373 -13.73 -15.68 -9.91
C ARG A 373 -12.34 -15.78 -10.56
N MET A 374 -11.38 -16.35 -9.86
CA MET A 374 -10.01 -16.55 -10.38
C MET A 374 -9.83 -17.82 -11.19
N LEU A 375 -10.59 -18.86 -10.88
CA LEU A 375 -10.48 -20.18 -11.52
C LEU A 375 -11.39 -20.32 -12.74
N GLY A 376 -12.48 -19.53 -12.80
CA GLY A 376 -13.60 -19.71 -13.71
C GLY A 376 -14.56 -20.82 -13.26
N LEU A 377 -15.63 -20.99 -14.00
CA LEU A 377 -16.64 -22.03 -13.80
C LEU A 377 -16.34 -23.21 -14.72
N ALA A 378 -16.41 -24.42 -14.20
CA ALA A 378 -16.33 -25.64 -14.99
C ALA A 378 -17.65 -26.38 -14.90
N PHE A 379 -18.31 -26.59 -16.03
CA PHE A 379 -19.62 -27.23 -16.10
C PHE A 379 -19.51 -28.69 -16.51
N SER A 380 -20.22 -29.54 -15.80
CA SER A 380 -20.44 -30.92 -16.22
C SER A 380 -21.43 -30.97 -17.40
N PRO A 381 -21.49 -32.09 -18.17
CA PRO A 381 -22.41 -32.20 -19.30
C PRO A 381 -23.90 -31.94 -18.98
N PRO A 382 -24.44 -32.33 -17.82
CA PRO A 382 -25.81 -31.95 -17.44
C PRO A 382 -25.98 -30.45 -17.19
N GLU A 383 -25.01 -29.81 -16.57
CA GLU A 383 -25.01 -28.35 -16.28
C GLU A 383 -24.89 -27.56 -17.58
N GLU A 384 -24.02 -27.97 -18.47
CA GLU A 384 -23.87 -27.34 -19.79
C GLU A 384 -25.16 -27.45 -20.60
N ARG A 385 -25.80 -28.64 -20.62
CA ARG A 385 -27.11 -28.80 -21.28
C ARG A 385 -28.18 -27.91 -20.68
N PHE A 386 -28.21 -27.75 -19.35
CA PHE A 386 -29.19 -26.86 -18.72
C PHE A 386 -28.93 -25.39 -19.10
N ARG A 387 -27.70 -24.94 -19.03
CA ARG A 387 -27.28 -23.58 -19.37
C ARG A 387 -27.62 -23.23 -20.82
N THR A 388 -27.27 -24.10 -21.76
CA THR A 388 -27.50 -23.91 -23.19
C THR A 388 -29.00 -23.93 -23.56
N ARG A 389 -29.84 -24.71 -22.83
CA ARG A 389 -31.30 -24.67 -22.98
C ARG A 389 -31.86 -23.30 -22.65
N VAL A 390 -31.42 -22.71 -21.53
CA VAL A 390 -31.87 -21.39 -21.09
C VAL A 390 -31.40 -20.31 -22.06
N GLU A 391 -30.14 -20.34 -22.48
CA GLU A 391 -29.57 -19.39 -23.44
C GLU A 391 -30.25 -19.45 -24.82
N LEU A 392 -30.60 -20.64 -25.29
CA LEU A 392 -31.31 -20.81 -26.55
C LEU A 392 -32.68 -20.10 -26.51
N LEU A 393 -33.44 -20.32 -25.43
CA LEU A 393 -34.74 -19.67 -25.27
C LEU A 393 -34.62 -18.16 -25.06
N ARG A 394 -33.64 -17.72 -24.29
CA ARG A 394 -33.34 -16.28 -24.12
C ARG A 394 -33.02 -15.61 -25.45
N SER A 395 -32.22 -16.27 -26.28
CA SER A 395 -31.89 -15.79 -27.62
C SER A 395 -33.07 -15.76 -28.57
N ALA A 396 -34.09 -16.61 -28.32
CA ALA A 396 -35.38 -16.62 -29.04
C ALA A 396 -36.37 -15.58 -28.53
N GLY A 397 -35.99 -14.73 -27.55
CA GLY A 397 -36.80 -13.62 -27.02
C GLY A 397 -37.58 -13.94 -25.74
N GLU A 398 -37.34 -15.09 -25.10
CA GLU A 398 -37.93 -15.41 -23.81
C GLU A 398 -37.27 -14.58 -22.68
N ASP A 399 -38.08 -14.14 -21.73
CA ASP A 399 -37.61 -13.38 -20.55
C ASP A 399 -36.94 -14.34 -19.53
N LEU A 400 -35.69 -14.67 -19.82
CA LEU A 400 -34.87 -15.57 -19.03
C LEU A 400 -33.51 -14.92 -18.67
N PRO A 401 -32.89 -15.28 -17.53
CA PRO A 401 -31.60 -14.76 -17.14
C PRO A 401 -30.49 -15.16 -18.10
N ASN A 402 -29.47 -14.32 -18.17
CA ASN A 402 -28.27 -14.60 -18.96
C ASN A 402 -27.41 -15.66 -18.27
N MET A 403 -27.23 -16.79 -18.92
CA MET A 403 -26.46 -17.95 -18.44
C MET A 403 -25.06 -18.02 -19.07
N SER A 404 -24.58 -16.92 -19.69
CA SER A 404 -23.17 -16.88 -20.13
C SER A 404 -22.23 -16.97 -18.93
N GLU A 405 -21.04 -17.52 -19.12
CA GLU A 405 -20.07 -17.65 -18.02
C GLU A 405 -19.74 -16.31 -17.37
N THR A 406 -19.62 -15.26 -18.18
CA THR A 406 -19.35 -13.90 -17.68
C THR A 406 -20.47 -13.41 -16.77
N ALA A 407 -21.74 -13.53 -17.20
CA ALA A 407 -22.89 -13.08 -16.40
C ALA A 407 -23.06 -13.92 -15.12
N LEU A 408 -22.80 -15.22 -15.21
CA LEU A 408 -22.82 -16.12 -14.05
C LEU A 408 -21.72 -15.77 -13.03
N LEU A 409 -20.52 -15.40 -13.46
CA LEU A 409 -19.44 -14.96 -12.57
C LEU A 409 -19.73 -13.59 -11.95
N GLU A 410 -20.32 -12.67 -12.70
CA GLU A 410 -20.71 -11.35 -12.19
C GLU A 410 -21.80 -11.45 -11.11
N THR A 411 -22.71 -12.38 -11.24
CA THR A 411 -23.84 -12.58 -10.32
C THR A 411 -23.63 -13.72 -9.30
N ALA A 412 -22.41 -14.26 -9.22
CA ALA A 412 -22.10 -15.45 -8.43
C ALA A 412 -22.42 -15.32 -6.93
N ASP A 413 -22.41 -14.11 -6.38
CA ASP A 413 -22.83 -13.84 -4.99
C ASP A 413 -24.28 -14.25 -4.71
N SER A 414 -25.16 -14.10 -5.69
CA SER A 414 -26.59 -14.34 -5.48
C SER A 414 -26.99 -15.80 -5.62
N TRP A 415 -26.35 -16.56 -6.51
CA TRP A 415 -26.79 -17.92 -6.83
C TRP A 415 -25.80 -19.02 -6.39
N LEU A 416 -24.49 -18.73 -6.37
CA LEU A 416 -23.46 -19.74 -6.08
C LEU A 416 -23.03 -19.71 -4.61
N LEU A 417 -22.92 -18.53 -4.00
CA LEU A 417 -22.41 -18.38 -2.63
C LEU A 417 -23.11 -19.31 -1.62
N PRO A 418 -24.45 -19.50 -1.63
CA PRO A 418 -25.11 -20.42 -0.69
C PRO A 418 -24.67 -21.88 -0.83
N PHE A 419 -24.20 -22.28 -2.01
CA PHE A 419 -23.76 -23.64 -2.31
C PHE A 419 -22.26 -23.88 -2.04
N LEU A 420 -21.51 -22.83 -1.69
CA LEU A 420 -20.09 -22.91 -1.36
C LEU A 420 -19.81 -23.26 0.11
N SER A 421 -20.85 -23.46 0.94
CA SER A 421 -20.66 -23.89 2.33
C SER A 421 -19.87 -25.20 2.39
N GLY A 422 -18.77 -25.21 3.19
CA GLY A 422 -17.89 -26.35 3.32
C GLY A 422 -16.91 -26.59 2.16
N VAL A 423 -17.00 -25.81 1.07
CA VAL A 423 -16.05 -25.91 -0.07
C VAL A 423 -14.82 -25.04 0.23
N LYS A 424 -13.66 -25.69 0.35
CA LYS A 424 -12.40 -25.03 0.77
C LYS A 424 -11.28 -25.14 -0.26
N THR A 425 -11.43 -25.98 -1.27
CA THR A 425 -10.34 -26.27 -2.24
C THR A 425 -10.85 -26.26 -3.68
N ALA A 426 -9.93 -26.00 -4.63
CA ALA A 426 -10.25 -26.09 -6.07
C ALA A 426 -10.74 -27.49 -6.47
N ALA A 427 -10.27 -28.55 -5.82
CA ALA A 427 -10.73 -29.91 -6.09
C ALA A 427 -12.19 -30.12 -5.65
N GLN A 428 -12.56 -29.61 -4.49
CA GLN A 428 -13.95 -29.65 -3.99
C GLN A 428 -14.87 -28.80 -4.88
N LEU A 429 -14.43 -27.62 -5.33
CA LEU A 429 -15.18 -26.80 -6.27
C LEU A 429 -15.47 -27.57 -7.57
N LYS A 430 -14.45 -28.23 -8.14
CA LYS A 430 -14.61 -29.02 -9.37
C LYS A 430 -15.57 -30.22 -9.20
N ALA A 431 -15.66 -30.75 -7.99
CA ALA A 431 -16.56 -31.85 -7.65
C ALA A 431 -17.98 -31.37 -7.26
N LEU A 432 -18.18 -30.07 -7.11
CA LEU A 432 -19.48 -29.50 -6.73
C LEU A 432 -20.46 -29.64 -7.90
N ASN A 433 -21.65 -30.19 -7.61
CA ASN A 433 -22.75 -30.22 -8.57
C ASN A 433 -23.42 -28.83 -8.64
N LEU A 434 -23.17 -28.11 -9.72
CA LEU A 434 -23.70 -26.76 -9.93
C LEU A 434 -25.14 -26.74 -10.48
N LEU A 435 -25.73 -27.91 -10.84
CA LEU A 435 -27.03 -27.93 -11.50
C LEU A 435 -28.13 -27.33 -10.64
N GLU A 436 -28.17 -27.63 -9.34
CA GLU A 436 -29.19 -27.07 -8.42
C GLU A 436 -28.95 -25.58 -8.19
N ALA A 437 -27.70 -25.15 -8.11
CA ALA A 437 -27.35 -23.74 -8.01
C ALA A 437 -27.76 -22.96 -9.28
N LEU A 438 -27.53 -23.52 -10.48
CA LEU A 438 -27.99 -22.91 -11.73
C LEU A 438 -29.51 -22.86 -11.84
N LYS A 439 -30.22 -23.89 -11.38
CA LYS A 439 -31.69 -23.90 -11.34
C LYS A 439 -32.25 -22.83 -10.40
N SER A 440 -31.56 -22.53 -9.30
CA SER A 440 -32.01 -21.50 -8.34
C SER A 440 -32.01 -20.07 -8.92
N ILE A 441 -31.35 -19.84 -10.06
CA ILE A 441 -31.40 -18.58 -10.78
C ILE A 441 -32.78 -18.32 -11.41
N LEU A 442 -33.50 -19.40 -11.77
CA LEU A 442 -34.82 -19.31 -12.40
C LEU A 442 -35.92 -19.25 -11.36
N THR A 443 -36.93 -18.43 -11.62
CA THR A 443 -38.21 -18.54 -10.90
C THR A 443 -38.90 -19.86 -11.24
N TRP A 444 -39.88 -20.25 -10.42
CA TRP A 444 -40.67 -21.45 -10.68
C TRP A 444 -41.36 -21.39 -12.06
N GLU A 445 -41.93 -20.25 -12.43
CA GLU A 445 -42.60 -20.02 -13.72
C GLU A 445 -41.59 -20.12 -14.89
N GLN A 446 -40.43 -19.51 -14.76
CA GLN A 446 -39.35 -19.61 -15.76
C GLN A 446 -38.87 -21.07 -15.94
N SER A 447 -38.70 -21.80 -14.83
CA SER A 447 -38.30 -23.21 -14.88
C SER A 447 -39.35 -24.08 -15.63
N GLN A 448 -40.63 -23.92 -15.33
CA GLN A 448 -41.74 -24.60 -16.04
C GLN A 448 -41.75 -24.26 -17.53
N ARG A 449 -41.49 -23.00 -17.86
CA ARG A 449 -41.44 -22.52 -19.24
C ARG A 449 -40.27 -23.13 -20.01
N VAL A 450 -39.09 -23.20 -19.38
CA VAL A 450 -37.90 -23.87 -19.95
C VAL A 450 -38.15 -25.35 -20.21
N ASP A 451 -38.76 -26.06 -19.26
CA ASP A 451 -39.04 -27.48 -19.40
C ASP A 451 -40.13 -27.76 -20.48
N LYS A 452 -41.06 -26.85 -20.68
CA LYS A 452 -42.11 -26.96 -21.71
C LYS A 452 -41.56 -26.66 -23.12
N LEU A 453 -40.76 -25.56 -23.28
CA LEU A 453 -40.33 -25.08 -24.59
C LEU A 453 -39.03 -25.76 -25.08
N ALA A 454 -38.16 -26.11 -24.15
CA ALA A 454 -36.90 -26.79 -24.44
C ALA A 454 -36.71 -28.00 -23.51
N PRO A 455 -37.49 -29.09 -23.70
CA PRO A 455 -37.48 -30.27 -22.82
C PRO A 455 -36.10 -30.93 -22.81
N SER A 456 -35.66 -31.41 -21.64
CA SER A 456 -34.36 -32.10 -21.51
C SER A 456 -34.28 -33.42 -22.29
N HIS A 457 -35.44 -34.02 -22.58
CA HIS A 457 -35.54 -35.27 -23.30
C HIS A 457 -36.79 -35.24 -24.22
N VAL A 458 -36.69 -35.91 -25.32
CA VAL A 458 -37.83 -36.21 -26.20
C VAL A 458 -38.19 -37.70 -26.02
N THR A 459 -39.47 -37.99 -25.90
CA THR A 459 -39.96 -39.37 -25.80
C THR A 459 -40.33 -39.87 -27.20
N THR A 460 -39.70 -40.95 -27.62
CA THR A 460 -40.01 -41.58 -28.90
C THR A 460 -41.37 -42.30 -28.85
N PRO A 461 -42.00 -42.64 -30.01
CA PRO A 461 -43.23 -43.41 -30.04
C PRO A 461 -43.14 -44.75 -29.31
N LEU A 462 -41.96 -45.33 -29.22
CA LEU A 462 -41.70 -46.58 -28.49
C LEU A 462 -41.50 -46.37 -26.97
N GLY A 463 -41.72 -45.14 -26.45
CA GLY A 463 -41.61 -44.83 -25.04
C GLY A 463 -40.19 -44.59 -24.52
N ARG A 464 -39.18 -44.56 -25.38
CA ARG A 464 -37.81 -44.30 -24.97
C ARG A 464 -37.53 -42.79 -24.82
N ARG A 465 -36.90 -42.39 -23.73
CA ARG A 465 -36.48 -41.00 -23.47
C ARG A 465 -35.07 -40.78 -24.03
N ILE A 466 -34.97 -39.88 -25.00
CA ILE A 466 -33.69 -39.50 -25.66
C ILE A 466 -33.30 -38.10 -25.17
N PRO A 467 -32.11 -37.90 -24.62
CA PRO A 467 -31.65 -36.56 -24.21
C PRO A 467 -31.46 -35.66 -25.43
N VAL A 468 -31.91 -34.41 -25.33
CA VAL A 468 -31.72 -33.40 -26.37
C VAL A 468 -30.40 -32.67 -26.10
N ASP A 469 -29.57 -32.57 -27.09
CA ASP A 469 -28.34 -31.76 -27.06
C ASP A 469 -28.63 -30.36 -27.61
N TYR A 470 -28.32 -29.35 -26.80
CA TYR A 470 -28.51 -27.92 -27.09
C TYR A 470 -27.19 -27.19 -27.35
N THR A 471 -26.06 -27.86 -27.28
CA THR A 471 -24.71 -27.24 -27.30
C THR A 471 -24.30 -26.67 -28.65
N HIS A 472 -24.98 -27.08 -29.74
CA HIS A 472 -24.62 -26.71 -31.13
C HIS A 472 -25.54 -25.62 -31.73
N GLY A 473 -26.25 -24.86 -30.93
CA GLY A 473 -27.14 -23.76 -31.39
C GLY A 473 -28.45 -24.22 -32.00
N GLN A 474 -28.52 -25.42 -32.57
CA GLN A 474 -29.75 -26.09 -32.99
C GLN A 474 -29.96 -27.34 -32.12
N PRO A 475 -31.17 -27.50 -31.52
CA PRO A 475 -31.47 -28.70 -30.75
C PRO A 475 -31.32 -29.98 -31.58
N GLN A 476 -30.63 -30.98 -31.06
CA GLN A 476 -30.37 -32.20 -31.79
C GLN A 476 -30.51 -33.45 -30.91
N ILE A 477 -30.89 -34.55 -31.54
CA ILE A 477 -30.91 -35.89 -30.93
C ILE A 477 -30.27 -36.91 -31.87
N GLU A 478 -29.71 -37.95 -31.30
CA GLU A 478 -29.22 -39.11 -32.03
C GLU A 478 -30.01 -40.36 -31.63
N LEU A 479 -30.54 -41.06 -32.62
CA LEU A 479 -31.33 -42.25 -32.37
C LEU A 479 -31.34 -43.19 -33.57
N ARG A 480 -31.69 -44.45 -33.34
CA ARG A 480 -31.82 -45.43 -34.42
C ARG A 480 -33.14 -45.18 -35.18
N LEU A 481 -33.12 -45.37 -36.50
CA LEU A 481 -34.28 -45.18 -37.38
C LEU A 481 -35.54 -45.84 -36.84
N GLN A 482 -35.43 -47.06 -36.30
CA GLN A 482 -36.54 -47.83 -35.75
C GLN A 482 -37.27 -47.12 -34.59
N GLU A 483 -36.57 -46.27 -33.87
CA GLU A 483 -37.14 -45.54 -32.73
C GLU A 483 -38.09 -44.40 -33.15
N MET A 484 -38.08 -44.03 -34.45
CA MET A 484 -38.96 -43.02 -35.05
C MET A 484 -40.17 -43.62 -35.77
N PHE A 485 -40.30 -44.93 -35.81
CA PHE A 485 -41.45 -45.55 -36.44
C PHE A 485 -42.75 -45.14 -35.72
N GLY A 486 -43.73 -44.66 -36.51
CA GLY A 486 -44.98 -44.09 -36.01
C GLY A 486 -44.95 -42.59 -35.74
N THR A 487 -43.85 -41.91 -35.98
CA THR A 487 -43.77 -40.46 -35.95
C THR A 487 -44.39 -39.91 -37.23
N THR A 488 -45.49 -39.12 -37.09
CA THR A 488 -46.19 -38.50 -38.21
C THR A 488 -45.99 -36.97 -38.25
N VAL A 489 -45.36 -36.39 -37.21
CA VAL A 489 -45.11 -34.97 -37.11
C VAL A 489 -43.69 -34.80 -36.60
N HIS A 490 -42.90 -34.01 -37.30
CA HIS A 490 -41.54 -33.73 -36.87
C HIS A 490 -41.49 -32.99 -35.54
N PRO A 491 -40.69 -33.42 -34.55
CA PRO A 491 -40.61 -32.74 -33.25
C PRO A 491 -40.07 -31.30 -33.39
N ILE A 492 -40.72 -30.35 -32.71
CA ILE A 492 -40.31 -28.95 -32.62
C ILE A 492 -39.88 -28.68 -31.18
N VAL A 493 -38.70 -28.09 -31.03
CA VAL A 493 -38.13 -27.73 -29.72
C VAL A 493 -37.63 -26.29 -29.81
N ALA A 494 -38.01 -25.45 -28.84
CA ALA A 494 -37.67 -24.02 -28.80
C ALA A 494 -38.09 -23.27 -30.08
N GLY A 495 -39.24 -23.65 -30.69
CA GLY A 495 -39.73 -23.07 -31.93
C GLY A 495 -38.96 -23.46 -33.20
N GLN A 496 -38.02 -24.38 -33.10
CA GLN A 496 -37.19 -24.85 -34.23
C GLN A 496 -37.38 -26.34 -34.46
N PRO A 497 -37.29 -26.83 -35.71
CA PRO A 497 -37.27 -28.24 -35.99
C PRO A 497 -36.10 -28.94 -35.32
N LEU A 498 -36.34 -30.01 -34.58
CA LEU A 498 -35.32 -30.80 -33.93
C LEU A 498 -34.45 -31.50 -34.96
N ARG A 499 -33.14 -31.30 -34.91
CA ARG A 499 -32.22 -32.03 -35.79
C ARG A 499 -32.10 -33.47 -35.32
N VAL A 500 -32.52 -34.41 -36.13
CA VAL A 500 -32.48 -35.83 -35.82
C VAL A 500 -31.33 -36.49 -36.63
N THR A 501 -30.35 -36.99 -35.92
CA THR A 501 -29.28 -37.79 -36.54
C THR A 501 -29.67 -39.27 -36.44
N LEU A 502 -29.98 -39.84 -37.58
CA LEU A 502 -30.32 -41.28 -37.67
C LEU A 502 -29.07 -42.13 -37.56
N LEU A 503 -29.11 -43.09 -36.66
CA LEU A 503 -28.03 -44.06 -36.46
C LEU A 503 -28.34 -45.39 -37.13
N SER A 504 -27.35 -46.03 -37.74
CA SER A 504 -27.44 -47.43 -38.20
C SER A 504 -27.63 -48.39 -37.01
N PRO A 505 -28.02 -49.64 -37.24
CA PRO A 505 -28.10 -50.64 -36.17
C PRO A 505 -26.79 -50.81 -35.37
N ALA A 506 -25.67 -50.54 -36.00
CA ALA A 506 -24.32 -50.54 -35.37
C ALA A 506 -23.98 -49.25 -34.64
N GLY A 507 -24.92 -48.26 -34.52
CA GLY A 507 -24.71 -47.00 -33.80
C GLY A 507 -23.86 -45.95 -34.55
N ARG A 508 -23.67 -46.10 -35.88
CA ARG A 508 -22.93 -45.11 -36.69
C ARG A 508 -23.90 -44.08 -37.29
N PRO A 509 -23.61 -42.78 -37.28
CA PRO A 509 -24.40 -41.78 -37.95
C PRO A 509 -24.57 -42.07 -39.44
N VAL A 510 -25.79 -42.03 -39.92
CA VAL A 510 -26.15 -42.28 -41.33
C VAL A 510 -26.55 -41.00 -42.01
N GLN A 511 -27.53 -40.29 -41.46
CA GLN A 511 -28.06 -39.07 -42.05
C GLN A 511 -28.66 -38.13 -40.96
N PRO A 512 -28.28 -36.84 -40.93
CA PRO A 512 -29.02 -35.85 -40.16
C PRO A 512 -30.23 -35.37 -40.97
N THR A 513 -31.38 -35.19 -40.32
CA THR A 513 -32.60 -34.62 -40.93
C THR A 513 -33.27 -33.64 -40.00
N THR A 514 -33.90 -32.62 -40.54
CA THR A 514 -34.79 -31.67 -39.85
C THR A 514 -36.24 -31.80 -40.30
N ASP A 515 -36.50 -32.75 -41.13
CA ASP A 515 -37.84 -33.07 -41.62
C ASP A 515 -37.95 -34.60 -41.71
N ILE A 516 -38.98 -35.15 -41.05
CA ILE A 516 -39.32 -36.53 -41.10
C ILE A 516 -40.66 -36.60 -41.84
N PRO A 517 -40.70 -37.27 -43.02
CA PRO A 517 -41.92 -37.33 -43.84
C PRO A 517 -43.09 -38.04 -43.16
#